data_9d00015b5b8fd6bcaf6bf1e7cf5f3fa0
#
_entry.id   9d00015b5b8fd6bcaf6bf1e7cf5f3fa0
#
_cell.length_a   1.000
_cell.length_b   1.000
_cell.length_c   1.000
_cell.angle_alpha   90.00
_cell.angle_beta   90.00
_cell.angle_gamma   90.00
#
_symmetry.space_group_name_H-M   'P 1'
#
loop_
_entity.id
_entity.type
_entity.pdbx_description
1 polymer ?
#
loop_
_entity_poly.entity_id
_entity_poly.type
_entity_poly.pdbx_seq_one_letter_code
_entity_poly.pdbx_strand_id
1 'polypeptide(L)'
;MKRKRPIIGLFLIWRFSKYIMKKIFKILCFILFLYAGTALFFSDHFYPGTNLNGEKVSLRDKESSKRILQKKVINHNITIIQPDGSKTELDGDTYDLHLNTDADIKNALYLQHSFLWPVNIWKKHDLKQELNVEYDNKELSRIINSLTFMHKENQTYPKSAKPVYKNGSYRIKKEEKGSIVDTKKLSSVLLSSIRQLNTELDLQKADIYLTAKYTCSSIKVIKATKKLNQYISSTINYTEGDCIDSDKIASWLSIDSEMKIKIDENMIKEYVETLAAKYNTAEQEQDFRTISGRMVQVYSNYGWKIDQEKETQQILSDIKTGNPQNRELCYSIQSFTHENNGLGKTYVEIDSYNNKLYYVKDGQLVFDMDCLMGQEMNEVLSLKQKREDNLSLLGLDCLAIQYDRQSKRSSLNANNFIGIDSNNIKDKLLPLSEGIYLHSVSILDDRELSTNCIHITQNNMDILYDTLPDDIFFVCY
;
A
#
# COMPACT_ATOMS: atom_id res chain seq x y z
N MET A 1 80.70 13.05 -90.41
CA MET A 1 81.46 12.43 -89.27
C MET A 1 80.59 12.53 -88.01
N LYS A 2 79.87 11.52 -87.65
CA LYS A 2 79.10 11.45 -86.32
C LYS A 2 79.95 10.62 -85.37
N ARG A 3 80.54 11.26 -84.35
CA ARG A 3 81.26 10.59 -83.27
C ARG A 3 80.25 9.80 -82.36
N LYS A 4 80.38 8.49 -82.31
CA LYS A 4 79.76 7.62 -81.31
C LYS A 4 80.48 7.89 -79.99
N ARG A 5 79.77 8.42 -78.99
CA ARG A 5 80.26 8.50 -77.59
C ARG A 5 80.14 7.09 -76.94
N PRO A 6 80.98 6.72 -76.08
CA PRO A 6 81.09 5.33 -75.61
C PRO A 6 80.00 5.06 -74.56
N ILE A 7 79.23 3.97 -74.75
CA ILE A 7 78.27 3.39 -73.85
C ILE A 7 78.87 2.82 -72.54
N ILE A 8 80.19 2.91 -72.40
CA ILE A 8 80.95 2.32 -71.27
C ILE A 8 80.59 2.95 -69.91
N GLY A 9 80.29 4.25 -69.85
CA GLY A 9 79.94 4.91 -68.57
C GLY A 9 78.65 4.46 -67.91
N LEU A 10 77.62 4.18 -68.69
CA LEU A 10 76.29 3.69 -68.17
C LEU A 10 76.41 2.25 -67.59
N PHE A 11 77.24 1.41 -68.14
CA PHE A 11 77.43 0.04 -67.64
C PHE A 11 78.19 -0.01 -66.31
N LEU A 12 79.12 0.87 -66.09
CA LEU A 12 79.86 1.03 -64.83
C LEU A 12 78.93 1.59 -63.72
N ILE A 13 78.13 2.62 -64.03
CA ILE A 13 77.15 3.20 -63.08
C ILE A 13 76.10 2.13 -62.70
N TRP A 14 75.65 1.29 -63.65
CA TRP A 14 74.70 0.22 -63.36
C TRP A 14 75.30 -0.91 -62.49
N ARG A 15 76.54 -1.26 -62.71
CA ARG A 15 77.24 -2.25 -61.92
C ARG A 15 77.54 -1.74 -60.50
N PHE A 16 77.89 -0.48 -60.38
CA PHE A 16 78.14 0.19 -59.09
C PHE A 16 76.81 0.37 -58.30
N SER A 17 75.74 0.73 -58.96
CA SER A 17 74.40 0.78 -58.38
C SER A 17 73.93 -0.60 -57.86
N LYS A 18 74.11 -1.69 -58.63
CA LYS A 18 73.76 -3.06 -58.17
C LYS A 18 74.58 -3.49 -56.95
N TYR A 19 75.85 -3.09 -56.90
CA TYR A 19 76.75 -3.42 -55.78
C TYR A 19 76.29 -2.67 -54.51
N ILE A 20 76.01 -1.42 -54.62
CA ILE A 20 75.48 -0.59 -53.51
C ILE A 20 74.12 -1.13 -53.07
N MET A 21 73.19 -1.43 -53.99
CA MET A 21 71.92 -2.05 -53.66
C MET A 21 72.04 -3.38 -52.91
N LYS A 22 73.01 -4.26 -53.32
CA LYS A 22 73.29 -5.50 -52.60
C LYS A 22 73.83 -5.26 -51.20
N LYS A 23 74.66 -4.25 -50.99
CA LYS A 23 75.16 -3.87 -49.66
C LYS A 23 74.03 -3.30 -48.79
N ILE A 24 73.22 -2.42 -49.32
CA ILE A 24 72.05 -1.85 -48.63
C ILE A 24 71.04 -2.96 -48.25
N PHE A 25 70.77 -3.89 -49.19
CA PHE A 25 69.93 -5.04 -48.90
C PHE A 25 70.47 -5.93 -47.77
N LYS A 26 71.77 -6.21 -47.75
CA LYS A 26 72.40 -6.97 -46.67
C LYS A 26 72.34 -6.25 -45.32
N ILE A 27 72.55 -4.94 -45.33
CA ILE A 27 72.39 -4.10 -44.11
C ILE A 27 70.94 -4.12 -43.65
N LEU A 28 69.96 -3.95 -44.54
CA LEU A 28 68.53 -4.04 -44.23
C LEU A 28 68.12 -5.42 -43.66
N CYS A 29 68.66 -6.53 -44.28
CA CYS A 29 68.40 -7.86 -43.75
C CYS A 29 69.06 -8.05 -42.37
N PHE A 30 70.21 -7.49 -42.12
CA PHE A 30 70.91 -7.53 -40.83
C PHE A 30 70.12 -6.70 -39.76
N ILE A 31 69.62 -5.50 -40.11
CA ILE A 31 68.79 -4.67 -39.23
C ILE A 31 67.48 -5.42 -38.92
N LEU A 32 66.83 -6.02 -39.94
CA LEU A 32 65.62 -6.80 -39.73
C LEU A 32 65.81 -8.00 -38.83
N PHE A 33 67.02 -8.70 -39.01
CA PHE A 33 67.37 -9.80 -38.12
C PHE A 33 67.59 -9.34 -36.67
N LEU A 34 68.31 -8.24 -36.46
CA LEU A 34 68.48 -7.63 -35.13
C LEU A 34 67.13 -7.20 -34.54
N TYR A 35 66.26 -6.56 -35.34
CA TYR A 35 64.93 -6.16 -34.91
C TYR A 35 64.04 -7.33 -34.46
N ALA A 36 64.02 -8.40 -35.29
CA ALA A 36 63.29 -9.61 -35.00
C ALA A 36 63.87 -10.37 -33.79
N GLY A 37 65.18 -10.47 -33.71
CA GLY A 37 65.86 -11.12 -32.57
C GLY A 37 65.60 -10.40 -31.26
N THR A 38 65.62 -9.07 -31.26
CA THR A 38 65.30 -8.25 -30.07
C THR A 38 63.81 -8.32 -29.73
N ALA A 39 62.94 -8.37 -30.72
CA ALA A 39 61.53 -8.55 -30.50
C ALA A 39 61.21 -9.93 -29.88
N LEU A 40 61.86 -10.97 -30.34
CA LEU A 40 61.74 -12.31 -29.76
C LEU A 40 62.33 -12.36 -28.33
N PHE A 41 63.45 -11.69 -28.05
CA PHE A 41 63.95 -11.56 -26.69
C PHE A 41 62.92 -10.94 -25.77
N PHE A 42 62.33 -9.81 -26.16
CA PHE A 42 61.27 -9.13 -25.36
C PHE A 42 59.91 -9.83 -25.39
N SER A 43 59.73 -10.90 -26.14
CA SER A 43 58.49 -11.72 -26.01
C SER A 43 58.51 -12.55 -24.72
N ASP A 44 59.67 -12.82 -24.13
CA ASP A 44 59.83 -13.57 -22.86
C ASP A 44 60.50 -12.75 -21.73
N HIS A 45 61.02 -11.56 -22.06
CA HIS A 45 61.69 -10.67 -21.09
C HIS A 45 60.99 -9.31 -21.02
N PHE A 46 60.93 -8.74 -19.83
CA PHE A 46 60.37 -7.39 -19.63
C PHE A 46 61.30 -6.31 -20.16
N TYR A 47 60.78 -5.18 -20.60
CA TYR A 47 61.57 -4.02 -21.01
C TYR A 47 62.40 -3.47 -19.84
N PRO A 48 63.53 -2.77 -20.14
CA PRO A 48 64.29 -2.03 -19.14
C PRO A 48 63.37 -1.03 -18.40
N GLY A 49 63.52 -0.93 -17.09
CA GLY A 49 62.73 -0.01 -16.28
C GLY A 49 61.28 -0.45 -16.00
N THR A 50 60.93 -1.71 -16.27
CA THR A 50 59.59 -2.24 -15.97
C THR A 50 59.47 -2.63 -14.49
N ASN A 51 58.41 -2.14 -13.86
CA ASN A 51 57.90 -2.62 -12.57
C ASN A 51 56.56 -3.34 -12.81
N LEU A 52 56.32 -4.44 -12.10
CA LEU A 52 55.05 -5.17 -12.11
C LEU A 52 54.52 -5.26 -10.68
N ASN A 53 53.36 -4.67 -10.43
CA ASN A 53 52.78 -4.54 -9.09
C ASN A 53 53.75 -4.00 -8.03
N GLY A 54 54.59 -3.01 -8.43
CA GLY A 54 55.57 -2.39 -7.57
C GLY A 54 56.92 -3.14 -7.46
N GLU A 55 57.03 -4.34 -8.04
CA GLU A 55 58.31 -5.11 -8.08
C GLU A 55 59.08 -4.89 -9.35
N LYS A 56 60.41 -4.73 -9.24
CA LYS A 56 61.31 -4.50 -10.37
C LYS A 56 61.56 -5.78 -11.15
N VAL A 57 60.94 -5.89 -12.34
CA VAL A 57 61.10 -7.03 -13.28
C VAL A 57 61.91 -6.67 -14.52
N SER A 58 62.58 -5.51 -14.50
CA SER A 58 63.40 -5.00 -15.61
C SER A 58 64.40 -6.06 -16.15
N LEU A 59 64.33 -6.34 -17.47
CA LEU A 59 65.15 -7.33 -18.17
C LEU A 59 65.07 -8.78 -17.62
N ARG A 60 64.06 -9.07 -16.79
CA ARG A 60 63.81 -10.39 -16.25
C ARG A 60 62.97 -11.21 -17.20
N ASP A 61 63.28 -12.50 -17.27
CA ASP A 61 62.45 -13.47 -17.95
C ASP A 61 61.19 -13.81 -17.15
N LYS A 62 60.31 -14.54 -17.78
CA LYS A 62 59.01 -14.98 -17.19
C LYS A 62 59.19 -15.70 -15.85
N GLU A 63 60.14 -16.67 -15.77
CA GLU A 63 60.33 -17.51 -14.58
C GLU A 63 60.96 -16.74 -13.41
N SER A 64 61.89 -15.84 -13.68
CA SER A 64 62.49 -14.97 -12.69
C SER A 64 61.47 -13.95 -12.14
N SER A 65 60.62 -13.40 -13.02
CA SER A 65 59.56 -12.48 -12.65
C SER A 65 58.49 -13.17 -11.81
N LYS A 66 58.13 -14.42 -12.15
CA LYS A 66 57.18 -15.25 -11.35
C LYS A 66 57.72 -15.43 -9.92
N ARG A 67 59.00 -15.82 -9.76
CA ARG A 67 59.59 -16.00 -8.43
C ARG A 67 59.58 -14.73 -7.59
N ILE A 68 59.84 -13.57 -8.20
CA ILE A 68 59.75 -12.28 -7.51
C ILE A 68 58.33 -11.99 -7.01
N LEU A 69 57.32 -12.13 -7.90
CA LEU A 69 55.94 -11.89 -7.53
C LEU A 69 55.39 -12.91 -6.52
N GLN A 70 55.80 -14.19 -6.69
CA GLN A 70 55.37 -15.23 -5.73
C GLN A 70 55.90 -14.93 -4.32
N LYS A 71 57.18 -14.52 -4.20
CA LYS A 71 57.75 -14.11 -2.91
C LYS A 71 56.98 -12.89 -2.32
N LYS A 72 56.59 -11.94 -3.17
CA LYS A 72 55.82 -10.78 -2.73
C LYS A 72 54.41 -11.18 -2.30
N VAL A 73 53.75 -12.09 -3.01
CA VAL A 73 52.39 -12.57 -2.69
C VAL A 73 52.40 -13.34 -1.37
N ILE A 74 53.34 -14.25 -1.14
CA ILE A 74 53.44 -15.02 0.10
C ILE A 74 53.68 -14.11 1.30
N ASN A 75 54.54 -13.12 1.19
CA ASN A 75 54.84 -12.16 2.26
C ASN A 75 53.90 -10.92 2.25
N HIS A 76 52.74 -11.04 1.61
CA HIS A 76 51.83 -9.90 1.53
C HIS A 76 51.03 -9.73 2.80
N ASN A 77 51.20 -8.59 3.47
CA ASN A 77 50.42 -8.18 4.62
C ASN A 77 49.48 -7.06 4.24
N ILE A 78 48.22 -7.18 4.65
CA ILE A 78 47.24 -6.14 4.46
C ILE A 78 46.67 -5.67 5.82
N THR A 79 46.76 -4.39 6.06
CA THR A 79 46.15 -3.75 7.24
C THR A 79 44.71 -3.42 6.94
N ILE A 80 43.77 -4.04 7.65
CA ILE A 80 42.32 -3.73 7.58
C ILE A 80 42.02 -2.67 8.62
N ILE A 81 41.54 -1.51 8.19
CA ILE A 81 40.97 -0.47 9.05
C ILE A 81 39.50 -0.79 9.21
N GLN A 82 39.09 -1.19 10.41
CA GLN A 82 37.71 -1.56 10.75
C GLN A 82 36.81 -0.31 10.81
N PRO A 83 35.46 -0.46 10.82
CA PRO A 83 34.53 0.66 10.87
C PRO A 83 34.66 1.55 12.13
N ASP A 84 35.14 1.00 13.23
CA ASP A 84 35.42 1.72 14.48
C ASP A 84 36.81 2.41 14.50
N GLY A 85 37.60 2.26 13.41
CA GLY A 85 38.94 2.80 13.29
C GLY A 85 40.05 1.89 13.83
N SER A 86 39.70 0.76 14.45
CA SER A 86 40.70 -0.24 14.86
C SER A 86 41.37 -0.87 13.66
N LYS A 87 42.62 -1.34 13.85
CA LYS A 87 43.44 -1.93 12.77
C LYS A 87 43.69 -3.39 13.08
N THR A 88 43.50 -4.23 12.07
CA THR A 88 43.87 -5.64 12.13
C THR A 88 44.77 -5.98 10.95
N GLU A 89 45.88 -6.63 11.20
CA GLU A 89 46.83 -7.06 10.20
C GLU A 89 46.52 -8.49 9.76
N LEU A 90 46.40 -8.70 8.43
CA LEU A 90 46.28 -10.02 7.81
C LEU A 90 47.57 -10.34 7.13
N ASP A 91 48.23 -11.41 7.61
CA ASP A 91 49.43 -11.96 7.01
C ASP A 91 49.07 -13.05 5.99
N GLY A 92 49.61 -12.94 4.77
CA GLY A 92 49.34 -13.87 3.68
C GLY A 92 49.64 -15.32 4.04
N ASP A 93 50.69 -15.57 4.86
CA ASP A 93 51.05 -16.90 5.33
C ASP A 93 49.93 -17.55 6.17
N THR A 94 49.11 -16.78 6.86
CA THR A 94 48.08 -17.31 7.77
C THR A 94 46.93 -17.98 7.03
N TYR A 95 46.73 -17.66 5.75
CA TYR A 95 45.65 -18.22 4.90
C TYR A 95 46.23 -18.79 3.58
N ASP A 96 47.49 -19.23 3.57
CA ASP A 96 48.19 -19.91 2.46
C ASP A 96 48.04 -19.18 1.11
N LEU A 97 48.35 -17.87 1.12
CA LEU A 97 48.24 -17.01 -0.06
C LEU A 97 49.41 -17.28 -1.03
N HIS A 98 49.12 -17.70 -2.26
CA HIS A 98 50.11 -17.92 -3.29
C HIS A 98 49.61 -17.63 -4.70
N LEU A 99 50.51 -17.49 -5.69
CA LEU A 99 50.13 -17.33 -7.09
C LEU A 99 49.63 -18.65 -7.66
N ASN A 100 48.43 -18.63 -8.25
CA ASN A 100 47.84 -19.81 -8.88
C ASN A 100 48.60 -20.24 -10.14
N THR A 101 48.87 -19.30 -11.04
CA THR A 101 49.46 -19.60 -12.35
C THR A 101 50.45 -18.53 -12.78
N ASP A 102 51.21 -18.84 -13.88
CA ASP A 102 52.03 -17.85 -14.56
C ASP A 102 51.27 -17.01 -15.62
N ALA A 103 49.95 -17.15 -15.66
CA ALA A 103 49.09 -16.45 -16.64
C ALA A 103 49.24 -14.93 -16.52
N ASP A 104 49.36 -14.42 -15.29
CA ASP A 104 49.46 -12.98 -15.02
C ASP A 104 50.74 -12.39 -15.61
N ILE A 105 51.85 -13.15 -15.48
CA ILE A 105 53.16 -12.75 -16.06
C ILE A 105 53.10 -12.80 -17.59
N LYS A 106 52.50 -13.86 -18.16
CA LYS A 106 52.31 -13.98 -19.61
C LYS A 106 51.44 -12.84 -20.16
N ASN A 107 50.39 -12.48 -19.44
CA ASN A 107 49.54 -11.38 -19.83
C ASN A 107 50.27 -10.03 -19.79
N ALA A 108 51.07 -9.79 -18.75
CA ALA A 108 51.91 -8.60 -18.65
C ALA A 108 52.92 -8.50 -19.78
N LEU A 109 53.60 -9.62 -20.14
CA LEU A 109 54.53 -9.71 -21.28
C LEU A 109 53.82 -9.47 -22.62
N TYR A 110 52.62 -10.00 -22.78
CA TYR A 110 51.80 -9.79 -23.97
C TYR A 110 51.40 -8.31 -24.14
N LEU A 111 50.98 -7.66 -23.07
CA LEU A 111 50.59 -6.25 -23.06
C LEU A 111 51.72 -5.26 -23.35
N GLN A 112 53.00 -5.65 -23.15
CA GLN A 112 54.14 -4.78 -23.49
C GLN A 112 54.40 -4.67 -24.99
N HIS A 113 53.77 -5.52 -25.85
CA HIS A 113 53.90 -5.49 -27.31
C HIS A 113 55.36 -5.55 -27.78
N SER A 114 56.01 -6.72 -27.65
CA SER A 114 57.46 -6.94 -27.91
C SER A 114 57.99 -6.37 -29.24
N PHE A 115 57.15 -6.32 -30.29
CA PHE A 115 57.50 -5.71 -31.56
C PHE A 115 57.60 -4.17 -31.52
N LEU A 116 57.06 -3.51 -30.51
CA LEU A 116 57.19 -2.06 -30.33
C LEU A 116 58.40 -1.66 -29.50
N TRP A 117 59.38 -2.60 -29.31
CA TRP A 117 60.56 -2.39 -28.50
C TRP A 117 61.35 -1.13 -28.86
N PRO A 118 61.56 -0.72 -30.13
CA PRO A 118 62.37 0.48 -30.45
C PRO A 118 61.82 1.76 -29.83
N VAL A 119 60.48 1.82 -29.63
CA VAL A 119 59.83 2.98 -29.05
C VAL A 119 59.67 2.84 -27.53
N ASN A 120 59.44 1.60 -27.05
CA ASN A 120 59.04 1.35 -25.66
C ASN A 120 60.27 1.09 -24.74
N ILE A 121 61.40 0.66 -25.25
CA ILE A 121 62.60 0.38 -24.43
C ILE A 121 63.13 1.59 -23.62
N TRP A 122 62.81 2.80 -24.05
CA TRP A 122 63.19 4.05 -23.40
C TRP A 122 62.18 4.59 -22.40
N LYS A 123 61.00 3.95 -22.27
CA LYS A 123 59.94 4.37 -21.37
C LYS A 123 60.05 3.62 -20.06
N LYS A 124 59.55 4.25 -18.98
CA LYS A 124 59.26 3.55 -17.71
C LYS A 124 57.89 2.86 -17.83
N HIS A 125 57.82 1.63 -17.40
CA HIS A 125 56.62 0.82 -17.42
C HIS A 125 56.25 0.40 -16.00
N ASP A 126 55.22 1.03 -15.43
CA ASP A 126 54.64 0.62 -14.15
C ASP A 126 53.32 -0.11 -14.44
N LEU A 127 53.40 -1.42 -14.47
CA LEU A 127 52.29 -2.31 -14.76
C LEU A 127 51.60 -2.68 -13.43
N LYS A 128 50.33 -2.34 -13.33
CA LYS A 128 49.46 -2.78 -12.22
C LYS A 128 48.37 -3.65 -12.79
N GLN A 129 48.23 -4.85 -12.28
CA GLN A 129 47.15 -5.78 -12.66
C GLN A 129 46.73 -6.60 -11.45
N GLU A 130 45.48 -7.06 -11.48
CA GLU A 130 44.98 -8.03 -10.50
C GLU A 130 45.68 -9.38 -10.72
N LEU A 131 46.27 -9.93 -9.66
CA LEU A 131 46.95 -11.21 -9.70
C LEU A 131 45.93 -12.35 -9.47
N ASN A 132 46.16 -13.45 -10.17
CA ASN A 132 45.38 -14.67 -9.93
C ASN A 132 46.02 -15.45 -8.77
N VAL A 133 45.41 -15.31 -7.59
CA VAL A 133 45.92 -15.90 -6.34
C VAL A 133 45.02 -17.04 -5.87
N GLU A 134 45.61 -18.05 -5.26
CA GLU A 134 44.97 -19.08 -4.45
C GLU A 134 45.23 -18.83 -2.97
N TYR A 135 44.30 -19.29 -2.13
CA TYR A 135 44.33 -19.11 -0.68
C TYR A 135 43.40 -20.13 0.00
N ASP A 136 43.65 -20.42 1.26
CA ASP A 136 42.72 -21.22 2.07
C ASP A 136 41.48 -20.41 2.45
N ASN A 137 40.35 -20.70 1.77
CA ASN A 137 39.08 -20.02 1.96
C ASN A 137 38.51 -20.24 3.37
N LYS A 138 38.80 -21.38 4.03
CA LYS A 138 38.29 -21.67 5.38
C LYS A 138 39.02 -20.81 6.41
N GLU A 139 40.33 -20.73 6.32
CA GLU A 139 41.13 -19.90 7.21
C GLU A 139 40.86 -18.41 7.00
N LEU A 140 40.78 -17.95 5.78
CA LEU A 140 40.40 -16.56 5.49
C LEU A 140 39.01 -16.23 6.06
N SER A 141 38.04 -17.13 5.89
CA SER A 141 36.67 -16.94 6.46
C SER A 141 36.69 -16.94 8.00
N ARG A 142 37.50 -17.77 8.63
CA ARG A 142 37.70 -17.81 10.08
C ARG A 142 38.22 -16.48 10.61
N ILE A 143 39.26 -15.95 9.95
CA ILE A 143 39.86 -14.67 10.31
C ILE A 143 38.83 -13.53 10.14
N ILE A 144 38.14 -13.48 9.02
CA ILE A 144 37.08 -12.46 8.78
C ILE A 144 36.02 -12.50 9.88
N ASN A 145 35.54 -13.69 10.25
CA ASN A 145 34.52 -13.84 11.28
C ASN A 145 34.99 -13.50 12.69
N SER A 146 36.31 -13.47 12.94
CA SER A 146 36.88 -13.05 14.22
C SER A 146 37.02 -11.54 14.38
N LEU A 147 36.77 -10.76 13.31
CA LEU A 147 36.81 -9.30 13.37
C LEU A 147 35.69 -8.76 14.28
N THR A 148 35.99 -7.77 15.13
CA THR A 148 35.10 -7.26 16.17
C THR A 148 33.77 -6.76 15.62
N PHE A 149 33.76 -6.11 14.47
CA PHE A 149 32.56 -5.58 13.84
C PHE A 149 31.64 -6.67 13.23
N MET A 150 32.11 -7.90 13.12
CA MET A 150 31.34 -9.04 12.66
C MET A 150 30.45 -9.65 13.77
N HIS A 151 30.66 -9.30 15.02
CA HIS A 151 29.89 -9.82 16.13
C HIS A 151 28.46 -9.28 16.09
N LYS A 152 27.46 -10.17 16.20
CA LYS A 152 26.03 -9.84 16.02
C LYS A 152 25.50 -8.77 16.98
N GLU A 153 26.02 -8.72 18.19
CA GLU A 153 25.68 -7.73 19.21
C GLU A 153 25.99 -6.28 18.81
N ASN A 154 26.96 -6.12 17.90
CA ASN A 154 27.38 -4.82 17.39
C ASN A 154 26.71 -4.44 16.07
N GLN A 155 25.73 -5.24 15.62
CA GLN A 155 25.14 -5.07 14.29
C GLN A 155 23.66 -4.66 14.38
N THR A 156 23.25 -3.75 13.51
CA THR A 156 21.86 -3.32 13.35
C THR A 156 21.40 -3.56 11.92
N TYR A 157 20.14 -4.03 11.77
CA TYR A 157 19.55 -4.19 10.43
C TYR A 157 19.26 -2.86 9.76
N PRO A 158 19.47 -2.72 8.47
CA PRO A 158 19.04 -1.54 7.74
C PRO A 158 17.51 -1.48 7.70
N LYS A 159 16.93 -0.30 7.92
CA LYS A 159 15.50 -0.08 7.80
C LYS A 159 15.17 0.55 6.47
N SER A 160 14.24 -0.03 5.76
CA SER A 160 13.79 0.49 4.47
C SER A 160 13.06 1.82 4.62
N ALA A 161 13.19 2.68 3.63
CA ALA A 161 12.35 3.85 3.48
C ALA A 161 10.88 3.41 3.36
N LYS A 162 9.97 4.14 3.98
CA LYS A 162 8.54 3.86 3.95
C LYS A 162 7.71 5.13 4.08
N PRO A 163 6.48 5.13 3.54
CA PRO A 163 5.51 6.19 3.81
C PRO A 163 5.13 6.22 5.29
N VAL A 164 5.07 7.41 5.87
CA VAL A 164 4.61 7.64 7.25
C VAL A 164 3.64 8.81 7.23
N TYR A 165 2.48 8.62 7.86
CA TYR A 165 1.49 9.69 8.04
C TYR A 165 1.95 10.67 9.10
N LYS A 166 1.95 11.96 8.79
CA LYS A 166 2.28 13.02 9.73
C LYS A 166 1.68 14.35 9.28
N ASN A 167 0.96 15.02 10.17
CA ASN A 167 0.38 16.34 9.94
C ASN A 167 -0.48 16.39 8.64
N GLY A 168 -1.46 15.49 8.53
CA GLY A 168 -2.41 15.47 7.42
C GLY A 168 -1.87 14.96 6.10
N SER A 169 -0.66 14.39 6.05
CA SER A 169 -0.08 13.87 4.80
C SER A 169 0.87 12.70 5.01
N TYR A 170 0.98 11.82 4.00
CA TYR A 170 2.03 10.81 3.95
C TYR A 170 3.31 11.40 3.39
N ARG A 171 4.40 11.22 4.13
CA ARG A 171 5.76 11.61 3.72
C ARG A 171 6.68 10.40 3.77
N ILE A 172 7.71 10.39 2.91
CA ILE A 172 8.68 9.31 2.92
C ILE A 172 9.62 9.50 4.10
N LYS A 173 9.59 8.57 5.06
CA LYS A 173 10.68 8.41 6.02
C LYS A 173 11.83 7.73 5.30
N LYS A 174 13.01 8.37 5.30
CA LYS A 174 14.23 7.85 4.67
C LYS A 174 14.63 6.52 5.30
N GLU A 175 15.34 5.73 4.52
CA GLU A 175 16.03 4.53 4.98
C GLU A 175 17.06 4.85 6.06
N GLU A 176 17.21 3.95 7.00
CA GLU A 176 18.27 3.99 8.01
C GLU A 176 19.33 2.96 7.63
N LYS A 177 20.59 3.38 7.56
CA LYS A 177 21.71 2.48 7.32
C LYS A 177 21.84 1.53 8.51
N GLY A 178 22.05 0.25 8.19
CA GLY A 178 22.43 -0.75 9.18
C GLY A 178 23.94 -0.89 9.28
N SER A 179 24.40 -1.67 10.25
CA SER A 179 25.79 -2.08 10.42
C SER A 179 26.03 -3.57 10.14
N ILE A 180 24.98 -4.30 9.69
CA ILE A 180 25.16 -5.69 9.27
C ILE A 180 26.02 -5.74 8.03
N VAL A 181 27.09 -6.53 8.12
CA VAL A 181 28.02 -6.73 7.02
C VAL A 181 27.46 -7.74 6.04
N ASP A 182 27.49 -7.39 4.76
CA ASP A 182 27.30 -8.34 3.67
C ASP A 182 28.62 -9.09 3.48
N THR A 183 28.68 -10.32 3.97
CA THR A 183 29.90 -11.15 3.93
C THR A 183 30.39 -11.38 2.50
N LYS A 184 29.50 -11.42 1.51
CA LYS A 184 29.88 -11.57 0.09
C LYS A 184 30.57 -10.30 -0.42
N LYS A 185 30.04 -9.13 -0.10
CA LYS A 185 30.68 -7.87 -0.46
C LYS A 185 32.02 -7.70 0.23
N LEU A 186 32.09 -7.96 1.54
CA LEU A 186 33.33 -7.89 2.31
C LEU A 186 34.42 -8.82 1.69
N SER A 187 34.06 -10.09 1.43
CA SER A 187 34.98 -11.04 0.80
C SER A 187 35.41 -10.54 -0.57
N SER A 188 34.53 -10.01 -1.41
CA SER A 188 34.90 -9.53 -2.75
C SER A 188 35.86 -8.33 -2.70
N VAL A 189 35.59 -7.37 -1.79
CA VAL A 189 36.44 -6.19 -1.61
C VAL A 189 37.81 -6.57 -1.07
N LEU A 190 37.86 -7.46 -0.07
CA LEU A 190 39.10 -7.96 0.51
C LEU A 190 39.93 -8.72 -0.53
N LEU A 191 39.30 -9.63 -1.28
CA LEU A 191 40.00 -10.39 -2.34
C LEU A 191 40.50 -9.50 -3.47
N SER A 192 39.74 -8.49 -3.88
CA SER A 192 40.21 -7.51 -4.87
C SER A 192 41.41 -6.75 -4.34
N SER A 193 41.41 -6.36 -3.07
CA SER A 193 42.54 -5.68 -2.43
C SER A 193 43.80 -6.56 -2.35
N ILE A 194 43.64 -7.83 -1.98
CA ILE A 194 44.72 -8.83 -1.95
C ILE A 194 45.29 -9.05 -3.36
N ARG A 195 44.42 -9.21 -4.37
CA ARG A 195 44.85 -9.43 -5.77
C ARG A 195 45.62 -8.24 -6.35
N GLN A 196 45.36 -7.05 -5.86
CA GLN A 196 46.08 -5.83 -6.25
C GLN A 196 47.34 -5.59 -5.41
N LEU A 197 47.56 -6.43 -4.40
CA LEU A 197 48.66 -6.29 -3.40
C LEU A 197 48.60 -4.93 -2.66
N ASN A 198 47.37 -4.45 -2.36
CA ASN A 198 47.23 -3.27 -1.54
C ASN A 198 47.64 -3.57 -0.10
N THR A 199 48.40 -2.68 0.51
CA THR A 199 48.90 -2.85 1.87
C THR A 199 47.89 -2.36 2.94
N GLU A 200 46.82 -1.69 2.52
CA GLU A 200 45.79 -1.15 3.40
C GLU A 200 44.41 -1.25 2.76
N LEU A 201 43.43 -1.66 3.55
CA LEU A 201 42.02 -1.70 3.18
C LEU A 201 41.18 -0.97 4.22
N ASP A 202 40.64 0.19 3.85
CA ASP A 202 39.76 1.00 4.71
C ASP A 202 38.29 0.59 4.52
N LEU A 203 37.77 -0.17 5.47
CA LEU A 203 36.39 -0.64 5.48
C LEU A 203 35.37 0.47 5.81
N GLN A 204 35.80 1.61 6.35
CA GLN A 204 34.91 2.76 6.57
C GLN A 204 34.43 3.35 5.24
N LYS A 205 35.28 3.25 4.20
CA LYS A 205 34.99 3.76 2.84
C LYS A 205 34.41 2.70 1.91
N ALA A 206 34.50 1.42 2.29
CA ALA A 206 33.99 0.31 1.48
C ALA A 206 32.50 0.11 1.63
N ASP A 207 31.79 -0.16 0.53
CA ASP A 207 30.36 -0.52 0.56
C ASP A 207 30.19 -2.00 0.92
N ILE A 208 30.44 -2.33 2.19
CA ILE A 208 30.40 -3.71 2.70
C ILE A 208 29.13 -4.05 3.47
N TYR A 209 28.24 -3.07 3.68
CA TYR A 209 27.05 -3.26 4.49
C TYR A 209 25.84 -3.72 3.67
N LEU A 210 24.92 -4.42 4.35
CA LEU A 210 23.62 -4.69 3.77
C LEU A 210 22.90 -3.37 3.50
N THR A 211 22.36 -3.26 2.31
CA THR A 211 21.58 -2.10 1.92
C THR A 211 20.10 -2.34 2.27
N ALA A 212 19.38 -1.28 2.62
CA ALA A 212 17.95 -1.33 2.79
C ALA A 212 17.25 -1.78 1.49
N LYS A 213 16.22 -2.62 1.62
CA LYS A 213 15.47 -3.13 0.45
C LYS A 213 14.87 -1.99 -0.38
N TYR A 214 14.42 -0.93 0.29
CA TYR A 214 13.87 0.26 -0.35
C TYR A 214 14.55 1.51 0.17
N THR A 215 14.91 2.39 -0.74
CA THR A 215 15.44 3.73 -0.47
C THR A 215 14.36 4.79 -0.73
N CYS A 216 14.59 6.02 -0.30
CA CYS A 216 13.69 7.13 -0.58
C CYS A 216 13.51 7.41 -2.08
N SER A 217 14.42 6.99 -2.93
CA SER A 217 14.34 7.07 -4.40
C SER A 217 13.65 5.86 -5.04
N SER A 218 13.29 4.83 -4.27
CA SER A 218 12.65 3.61 -4.80
C SER A 218 11.28 3.93 -5.39
N ILE A 219 11.05 3.57 -6.64
CA ILE A 219 9.79 3.83 -7.37
C ILE A 219 8.58 3.27 -6.61
N LYS A 220 8.72 2.12 -5.94
CA LYS A 220 7.63 1.52 -5.14
C LYS A 220 7.23 2.41 -3.98
N VAL A 221 8.20 2.98 -3.24
CA VAL A 221 7.93 3.87 -2.10
C VAL A 221 7.28 5.17 -2.57
N ILE A 222 7.79 5.77 -3.65
CA ILE A 222 7.24 7.00 -4.23
C ILE A 222 5.79 6.77 -4.70
N LYS A 223 5.52 5.69 -5.44
CA LYS A 223 4.17 5.36 -5.90
C LYS A 223 3.21 5.08 -4.74
N ALA A 224 3.65 4.33 -3.73
CA ALA A 224 2.85 4.05 -2.55
C ALA A 224 2.51 5.33 -1.77
N THR A 225 3.49 6.22 -1.57
CA THR A 225 3.28 7.51 -0.91
C THR A 225 2.27 8.38 -1.66
N LYS A 226 2.42 8.46 -2.99
CA LYS A 226 1.48 9.20 -3.84
C LYS A 226 0.07 8.63 -3.75
N LYS A 227 -0.08 7.30 -3.80
CA LYS A 227 -1.38 6.62 -3.74
C LYS A 227 -2.03 6.77 -2.37
N LEU A 228 -1.27 6.69 -1.28
CA LEU A 228 -1.77 6.95 0.08
C LEU A 228 -2.27 8.38 0.23
N ASN A 229 -1.54 9.39 -0.28
CA ASN A 229 -2.00 10.77 -0.29
C ASN A 229 -3.25 10.97 -1.14
N GLN A 230 -3.38 10.25 -2.25
CA GLN A 230 -4.61 10.23 -3.04
C GLN A 230 -5.79 9.65 -2.23
N TYR A 231 -5.60 8.58 -1.47
CA TYR A 231 -6.65 7.98 -0.65
C TYR A 231 -7.12 8.91 0.47
N ILE A 232 -6.22 9.54 1.21
CA ILE A 232 -6.60 10.45 2.29
C ILE A 232 -7.23 11.76 1.80
N SER A 233 -7.09 12.10 0.51
CA SER A 233 -7.79 13.25 -0.06
C SER A 233 -9.28 12.99 -0.33
N SER A 234 -9.74 11.73 -0.22
CA SER A 234 -11.13 11.33 -0.42
C SER A 234 -11.98 11.58 0.84
N THR A 235 -11.92 12.78 1.39
CA THR A 235 -12.77 13.15 2.53
C THR A 235 -14.25 12.99 2.16
N ILE A 236 -15.07 12.55 3.11
CA ILE A 236 -16.51 12.36 2.90
C ILE A 236 -17.25 13.27 3.89
N ASN A 237 -18.08 14.16 3.38
CA ASN A 237 -18.98 14.98 4.17
C ASN A 237 -20.39 14.45 4.00
N TYR A 238 -20.98 14.02 5.09
CA TYR A 238 -22.37 13.58 5.09
C TYR A 238 -23.32 14.76 5.26
N THR A 239 -24.47 14.70 4.57
CA THR A 239 -25.53 15.72 4.72
C THR A 239 -26.08 15.77 6.13
N GLU A 240 -25.97 14.68 6.87
CA GLU A 240 -26.36 14.52 8.27
C GLU A 240 -25.41 15.25 9.25
N GLY A 241 -24.28 15.76 8.76
CA GLY A 241 -23.36 16.61 9.52
C GLY A 241 -22.08 15.91 10.01
N ASP A 242 -21.96 14.59 9.88
CA ASP A 242 -20.70 13.90 10.15
C ASP A 242 -19.74 13.99 8.97
N CYS A 243 -18.45 13.78 9.24
CA CYS A 243 -17.44 13.75 8.19
C CYS A 243 -16.40 12.67 8.45
N ILE A 244 -15.86 12.13 7.36
CA ILE A 244 -14.67 11.29 7.35
C ILE A 244 -13.55 12.12 6.79
N ASP A 245 -12.66 12.56 7.66
CA ASP A 245 -11.51 13.39 7.29
C ASP A 245 -10.28 12.57 6.90
N SER A 246 -9.21 13.25 6.51
CA SER A 246 -7.94 12.63 6.14
C SER A 246 -7.29 11.83 7.27
N ASP A 247 -7.45 12.27 8.53
CA ASP A 247 -6.87 11.59 9.69
C ASP A 247 -7.59 10.26 9.94
N LYS A 248 -8.91 10.26 9.81
CA LYS A 248 -9.74 9.06 9.94
C LYS A 248 -9.43 8.05 8.82
N ILE A 249 -9.37 8.50 7.57
CA ILE A 249 -8.98 7.63 6.46
C ILE A 249 -7.58 7.07 6.67
N ALA A 250 -6.62 7.90 7.10
CA ALA A 250 -5.25 7.44 7.34
C ALA A 250 -5.17 6.35 8.42
N SER A 251 -6.06 6.39 9.42
CA SER A 251 -6.13 5.36 10.47
C SER A 251 -6.55 3.97 9.94
N TRP A 252 -7.26 3.92 8.84
CA TRP A 252 -7.70 2.68 8.18
C TRP A 252 -6.69 2.14 7.17
N LEU A 253 -5.62 2.92 6.87
CA LEU A 253 -4.64 2.55 5.87
C LEU A 253 -3.39 1.94 6.50
N SER A 254 -2.94 0.85 5.94
CA SER A 254 -1.67 0.21 6.28
C SER A 254 -0.86 -0.11 5.03
N ILE A 255 0.43 -0.33 5.22
CA ILE A 255 1.34 -0.70 4.13
C ILE A 255 2.20 -1.87 4.57
N ASP A 256 2.33 -2.87 3.71
CA ASP A 256 3.14 -4.05 4.00
C ASP A 256 4.62 -3.86 3.60
N SER A 257 5.44 -4.88 3.88
CA SER A 257 6.89 -4.88 3.56
C SER A 257 7.18 -4.79 2.07
N GLU A 258 6.19 -5.07 1.19
CA GLU A 258 6.31 -4.96 -0.27
C GLU A 258 5.77 -3.64 -0.83
N MET A 259 5.43 -2.69 0.03
CA MET A 259 4.81 -1.39 -0.30
C MET A 259 3.39 -1.52 -0.88
N LYS A 260 2.69 -2.63 -0.57
CA LYS A 260 1.30 -2.81 -0.95
C LYS A 260 0.39 -2.18 0.11
N ILE A 261 -0.50 -1.31 -0.35
CA ILE A 261 -1.46 -0.62 0.51
C ILE A 261 -2.63 -1.58 0.82
N LYS A 262 -3.02 -1.60 2.08
CA LYS A 262 -4.21 -2.31 2.57
C LYS A 262 -5.14 -1.31 3.24
N ILE A 263 -6.42 -1.45 2.99
CA ILE A 263 -7.49 -0.72 3.67
C ILE A 263 -8.11 -1.70 4.65
N ASP A 264 -8.24 -1.30 5.91
CA ASP A 264 -8.85 -2.13 6.94
C ASP A 264 -10.37 -1.96 6.91
N GLU A 265 -11.04 -2.93 6.29
CA GLU A 265 -12.49 -2.94 6.14
C GLU A 265 -13.21 -3.12 7.49
N ASN A 266 -12.60 -3.81 8.46
CA ASN A 266 -13.22 -4.00 9.77
C ASN A 266 -13.33 -2.68 10.54
N MET A 267 -12.28 -1.86 10.50
CA MET A 267 -12.32 -0.53 11.12
C MET A 267 -13.35 0.39 10.47
N ILE A 268 -13.61 0.22 9.15
CA ILE A 268 -14.67 0.96 8.47
C ILE A 268 -16.04 0.46 8.94
N LYS A 269 -16.24 -0.86 9.07
CA LYS A 269 -17.47 -1.45 9.60
C LYS A 269 -17.79 -0.95 11.00
N GLU A 270 -16.80 -0.99 11.90
CA GLU A 270 -16.94 -0.45 13.26
C GLU A 270 -17.35 1.04 13.26
N TYR A 271 -16.78 1.83 12.35
CA TYR A 271 -17.19 3.21 12.22
C TYR A 271 -18.62 3.36 11.71
N VAL A 272 -19.03 2.57 10.71
CA VAL A 272 -20.41 2.57 10.20
C VAL A 272 -21.41 2.12 11.27
N GLU A 273 -21.04 1.19 12.16
CA GLU A 273 -21.85 0.85 13.33
C GLU A 273 -22.06 2.04 14.25
N THR A 274 -21.06 2.89 14.44
CA THR A 274 -21.22 4.13 15.22
C THR A 274 -22.18 5.12 14.56
N LEU A 275 -22.14 5.21 13.22
CA LEU A 275 -23.11 6.03 12.47
C LEU A 275 -24.52 5.46 12.59
N ALA A 276 -24.66 4.14 12.49
CA ALA A 276 -25.95 3.46 12.65
C ALA A 276 -26.53 3.68 14.05
N ALA A 277 -25.73 3.56 15.08
CA ALA A 277 -26.15 3.84 16.45
C ALA A 277 -26.60 5.31 16.67
N LYS A 278 -26.03 6.24 15.89
CA LYS A 278 -26.36 7.67 15.98
C LYS A 278 -27.59 8.07 15.17
N TYR A 279 -27.77 7.48 13.99
CA TYR A 279 -28.76 7.99 13.02
C TYR A 279 -29.93 7.06 12.76
N ASN A 280 -29.87 5.79 13.17
CA ASN A 280 -31.01 4.91 13.00
C ASN A 280 -32.13 5.33 13.92
N THR A 281 -33.35 5.41 13.33
CA THR A 281 -34.60 5.68 14.03
C THR A 281 -35.66 4.62 13.70
N ALA A 282 -35.50 3.87 12.61
CA ALA A 282 -36.41 2.79 12.27
C ALA A 282 -36.06 1.49 13.01
N GLU A 283 -37.07 0.67 13.26
CA GLU A 283 -36.99 -0.65 13.90
C GLU A 283 -36.39 -0.62 15.32
N GLN A 284 -36.68 0.45 16.06
CA GLN A 284 -36.27 0.60 17.46
C GLN A 284 -37.26 1.42 18.26
N GLU A 285 -37.21 1.30 19.57
CA GLU A 285 -37.98 2.13 20.48
C GLU A 285 -37.43 3.55 20.51
N GLN A 286 -38.35 4.53 20.51
CA GLN A 286 -38.03 5.94 20.53
C GLN A 286 -38.95 6.72 21.46
N ASP A 287 -38.40 7.76 22.04
CA ASP A 287 -39.19 8.73 22.80
C ASP A 287 -40.11 9.53 21.86
N PHE A 288 -41.40 9.43 22.09
CA PHE A 288 -42.41 10.21 21.39
C PHE A 288 -43.13 11.13 22.38
N ARG A 289 -43.12 12.42 22.07
CA ARG A 289 -43.89 13.38 22.86
C ARG A 289 -45.28 13.55 22.27
N THR A 290 -46.26 13.08 23.00
CA THR A 290 -47.68 13.16 22.58
C THR A 290 -48.17 14.61 22.51
N ILE A 291 -49.25 14.84 21.79
CA ILE A 291 -49.91 16.18 21.72
C ILE A 291 -50.38 16.65 23.10
N SER A 292 -50.73 15.75 24.00
CA SER A 292 -51.03 16.04 25.40
C SER A 292 -49.82 16.40 26.26
N GLY A 293 -48.60 16.29 25.70
CA GLY A 293 -47.35 16.61 26.39
C GLY A 293 -46.73 15.45 27.17
N ARG A 294 -47.31 14.24 27.15
CA ARG A 294 -46.78 13.04 27.79
C ARG A 294 -45.67 12.44 26.94
N MET A 295 -44.66 11.87 27.59
CA MET A 295 -43.63 11.09 26.90
C MET A 295 -44.04 9.61 26.89
N VAL A 296 -43.96 8.96 25.72
CA VAL A 296 -44.24 7.54 25.53
C VAL A 296 -43.14 6.92 24.69
N GLN A 297 -42.88 5.63 24.90
CA GLN A 297 -41.97 4.89 24.05
C GLN A 297 -42.74 4.32 22.86
N VAL A 298 -42.26 4.57 21.65
CA VAL A 298 -42.89 4.14 20.40
C VAL A 298 -41.90 3.31 19.60
N TYR A 299 -42.25 2.09 19.25
CA TYR A 299 -41.52 1.30 18.31
C TYR A 299 -41.97 1.65 16.89
N SER A 300 -41.03 2.06 16.04
CA SER A 300 -41.36 2.47 14.67
C SER A 300 -40.72 1.52 13.65
N ASN A 301 -41.56 0.99 12.75
CA ASN A 301 -41.08 0.24 11.56
C ASN A 301 -40.58 1.20 10.47
N TYR A 302 -40.80 2.49 10.64
CA TYR A 302 -40.45 3.52 9.70
C TYR A 302 -39.50 4.54 10.36
N GLY A 303 -38.75 5.23 9.54
CA GLY A 303 -37.73 6.17 9.98
C GLY A 303 -36.49 6.07 9.11
N TRP A 304 -35.33 6.12 9.72
CA TRP A 304 -34.06 6.03 9.03
C TRP A 304 -33.32 4.81 9.54
N LYS A 305 -32.82 4.00 8.61
CA LYS A 305 -31.95 2.85 8.94
C LYS A 305 -30.84 2.74 7.93
N ILE A 306 -29.60 2.86 8.38
CA ILE A 306 -28.43 2.76 7.53
C ILE A 306 -28.26 1.31 7.04
N ASP A 307 -28.06 1.14 5.74
CA ASP A 307 -27.56 -0.08 5.14
C ASP A 307 -26.05 -0.15 5.39
N GLN A 308 -25.67 -0.78 6.49
CA GLN A 308 -24.27 -0.79 6.96
C GLN A 308 -23.32 -1.47 5.98
N GLU A 309 -23.79 -2.51 5.29
CA GLU A 309 -22.96 -3.19 4.29
C GLU A 309 -22.72 -2.30 3.07
N LYS A 310 -23.78 -1.74 2.52
CA LYS A 310 -23.72 -0.82 1.40
C LYS A 310 -22.90 0.43 1.72
N GLU A 311 -23.07 1.00 2.90
CA GLU A 311 -22.31 2.17 3.35
C GLU A 311 -20.81 1.83 3.47
N THR A 312 -20.47 0.67 4.04
CA THR A 312 -19.07 0.19 4.12
C THR A 312 -18.44 0.08 2.72
N GLN A 313 -19.15 -0.54 1.77
CA GLN A 313 -18.67 -0.68 0.41
C GLN A 313 -18.57 0.67 -0.32
N GLN A 314 -19.47 1.58 -0.04
CA GLN A 314 -19.46 2.93 -0.61
C GLN A 314 -18.24 3.72 -0.10
N ILE A 315 -17.96 3.69 1.22
CA ILE A 315 -16.75 4.30 1.80
C ILE A 315 -15.48 3.73 1.16
N LEU A 316 -15.40 2.40 1.00
CA LEU A 316 -14.26 1.75 0.33
C LEU A 316 -14.09 2.22 -1.12
N SER A 317 -15.20 2.41 -1.81
CA SER A 317 -15.21 2.95 -3.18
C SER A 317 -14.76 4.41 -3.21
N ASP A 318 -15.30 5.24 -2.33
CA ASP A 318 -14.98 6.66 -2.24
C ASP A 318 -13.51 6.90 -1.96
N ILE A 319 -12.91 6.17 -1.00
CA ILE A 319 -11.47 6.23 -0.70
C ILE A 319 -10.63 5.95 -1.95
N LYS A 320 -11.05 4.99 -2.77
CA LYS A 320 -10.30 4.61 -3.98
C LYS A 320 -10.35 5.66 -5.09
N THR A 321 -11.37 6.52 -5.10
CA THR A 321 -11.50 7.59 -6.11
C THR A 321 -10.40 8.65 -5.98
N GLY A 322 -9.99 8.99 -4.76
CA GLY A 322 -9.02 10.04 -4.48
C GLY A 322 -9.61 11.46 -4.53
N ASN A 323 -10.93 11.60 -4.47
CA ASN A 323 -11.61 12.89 -4.54
C ASN A 323 -12.57 13.06 -3.36
N PRO A 324 -12.70 14.28 -2.82
CA PRO A 324 -13.71 14.57 -1.79
C PRO A 324 -15.12 14.26 -2.27
N GLN A 325 -15.95 13.74 -1.35
CA GLN A 325 -17.35 13.40 -1.58
C GLN A 325 -18.25 14.21 -0.65
N ASN A 326 -19.41 14.65 -1.17
CA ASN A 326 -20.51 15.18 -0.38
C ASN A 326 -21.73 14.33 -0.73
N ARG A 327 -22.26 13.60 0.23
CA ARG A 327 -23.36 12.68 0.00
C ARG A 327 -24.14 12.36 1.26
N GLU A 328 -25.31 11.79 1.09
CA GLU A 328 -26.08 11.17 2.14
C GLU A 328 -25.52 9.80 2.53
N LEU A 329 -25.88 9.31 3.72
CA LEU A 329 -25.67 7.93 4.14
C LEU A 329 -26.46 6.97 3.25
N CYS A 330 -25.98 5.75 3.09
CA CYS A 330 -26.74 4.72 2.39
C CYS A 330 -27.79 4.14 3.33
N TYR A 331 -29.05 4.35 3.04
CA TYR A 331 -30.15 3.86 3.85
C TYR A 331 -30.81 2.61 3.26
N SER A 332 -31.20 1.68 4.13
CA SER A 332 -32.10 0.55 3.83
C SER A 332 -33.58 0.91 4.08
N ILE A 333 -33.81 1.78 5.06
CA ILE A 333 -35.14 2.39 5.32
C ILE A 333 -34.92 3.90 5.35
N GLN A 334 -35.78 4.64 4.66
CA GLN A 334 -35.69 6.08 4.50
C GLN A 334 -37.03 6.75 4.72
N SER A 335 -37.09 7.74 5.60
CA SER A 335 -38.24 8.58 5.83
C SER A 335 -38.24 9.82 4.93
N PHE A 336 -39.35 10.54 4.90
CA PHE A 336 -39.52 11.81 4.19
C PHE A 336 -38.82 12.98 4.87
N THR A 337 -38.55 12.89 6.16
CA THR A 337 -38.02 13.98 6.98
C THR A 337 -37.14 13.46 8.10
N HIS A 338 -36.17 14.25 8.54
CA HIS A 338 -35.39 13.99 9.75
C HIS A 338 -36.04 14.55 11.03
N GLU A 339 -37.15 15.33 10.90
CA GLU A 339 -37.86 15.89 12.05
C GLU A 339 -38.63 14.80 12.79
N ASN A 340 -38.65 14.89 14.11
CA ASN A 340 -39.42 13.98 15.00
C ASN A 340 -39.12 12.50 14.66
N ASN A 341 -37.81 12.17 14.54
CA ASN A 341 -37.32 10.82 14.25
C ASN A 341 -37.90 10.18 12.96
N GLY A 342 -38.22 10.99 11.98
CA GLY A 342 -38.80 10.55 10.71
C GLY A 342 -40.31 10.67 10.62
N LEU A 343 -41.02 10.95 11.71
CA LEU A 343 -42.46 11.10 11.73
C LEU A 343 -42.97 12.46 11.21
N GLY A 344 -42.07 13.46 11.23
CA GLY A 344 -42.44 14.83 10.87
C GLY A 344 -43.37 15.52 11.89
N LYS A 345 -44.07 16.54 11.42
CA LYS A 345 -44.99 17.34 12.23
C LYS A 345 -46.46 17.11 11.89
N THR A 346 -46.77 16.27 10.92
CA THR A 346 -48.15 15.96 10.50
C THR A 346 -48.40 14.47 10.65
N TYR A 347 -49.24 14.08 11.57
CA TYR A 347 -49.53 12.69 11.89
C TYR A 347 -50.88 12.54 12.57
N VAL A 348 -51.38 11.32 12.67
CA VAL A 348 -52.51 10.94 13.49
C VAL A 348 -52.02 10.26 14.76
N GLU A 349 -52.46 10.71 15.90
CA GLU A 349 -52.12 10.18 17.21
C GLU A 349 -53.35 9.46 17.77
N ILE A 350 -53.18 8.24 18.24
CA ILE A 350 -54.23 7.41 18.81
C ILE A 350 -53.84 7.06 20.24
N ASP A 351 -54.51 7.67 21.18
CA ASP A 351 -54.35 7.44 22.61
C ASP A 351 -55.34 6.35 23.06
N SER A 352 -54.85 5.13 23.17
CA SER A 352 -55.64 3.98 23.58
C SER A 352 -56.14 4.06 25.02
N TYR A 353 -55.38 4.77 25.89
CA TYR A 353 -55.75 4.91 27.30
C TYR A 353 -56.94 5.88 27.49
N ASN A 354 -56.95 6.97 26.73
CA ASN A 354 -58.00 7.98 26.80
C ASN A 354 -59.12 7.78 25.75
N ASN A 355 -58.97 6.76 24.88
CA ASN A 355 -59.90 6.48 23.78
C ASN A 355 -60.11 7.71 22.86
N LYS A 356 -58.98 8.35 22.50
CA LYS A 356 -58.98 9.56 21.69
C LYS A 356 -58.10 9.39 20.45
N LEU A 357 -58.54 9.94 19.34
CA LEU A 357 -57.74 10.11 18.13
C LEU A 357 -57.54 11.61 17.91
N TYR A 358 -56.32 12.01 17.68
CA TYR A 358 -55.93 13.40 17.40
C TYR A 358 -55.33 13.48 15.99
N TYR A 359 -55.74 14.46 15.21
CA TYR A 359 -55.05 14.82 13.98
C TYR A 359 -54.22 16.06 14.21
N VAL A 360 -52.91 15.88 14.03
CA VAL A 360 -51.88 16.92 14.17
C VAL A 360 -51.39 17.29 12.79
N LYS A 361 -51.38 18.57 12.46
CA LYS A 361 -50.84 19.12 11.22
C LYS A 361 -49.86 20.25 11.53
N ASP A 362 -48.66 20.16 10.96
CA ASP A 362 -47.58 21.14 11.19
C ASP A 362 -47.28 21.38 12.68
N GLY A 363 -47.43 20.34 13.51
CA GLY A 363 -47.25 20.38 14.95
C GLY A 363 -48.40 20.99 15.76
N GLN A 364 -49.53 21.27 15.12
CA GLN A 364 -50.73 21.84 15.77
C GLN A 364 -51.88 20.86 15.73
N LEU A 365 -52.61 20.75 16.83
CA LEU A 365 -53.84 19.97 16.87
C LEU A 365 -54.90 20.62 15.98
N VAL A 366 -55.39 19.88 14.99
CA VAL A 366 -56.45 20.33 14.08
C VAL A 366 -57.80 19.94 14.63
N PHE A 367 -57.96 18.68 15.03
CA PHE A 367 -59.16 18.18 15.70
C PHE A 367 -58.86 16.94 16.55
N ASP A 368 -59.73 16.61 17.47
CA ASP A 368 -59.79 15.35 18.19
C ASP A 368 -61.16 14.69 18.05
N MET A 369 -61.21 13.38 18.22
CA MET A 369 -62.40 12.60 18.20
C MET A 369 -62.34 11.38 19.12
N ASP A 370 -63.48 10.88 19.56
CA ASP A 370 -63.53 9.65 20.33
C ASP A 370 -63.29 8.43 19.44
N CYS A 371 -62.56 7.48 19.94
CA CYS A 371 -62.35 6.18 19.32
C CYS A 371 -62.45 5.06 20.36
N LEU A 372 -62.72 3.84 19.93
CA LEU A 372 -62.72 2.69 20.81
C LEU A 372 -61.78 1.61 20.21
N MET A 373 -60.98 0.97 21.08
CA MET A 373 -60.12 -0.16 20.72
C MET A 373 -60.91 -1.45 20.79
N GLY A 374 -60.70 -2.35 19.83
CA GLY A 374 -61.20 -3.72 19.89
C GLY A 374 -60.58 -4.48 21.08
N GLN A 375 -61.28 -5.50 21.56
CA GLN A 375 -60.91 -6.19 22.80
C GLN A 375 -59.49 -6.76 22.78
N GLU A 376 -59.06 -7.39 21.69
CA GLU A 376 -57.69 -7.94 21.58
C GLU A 376 -56.62 -6.85 21.53
N MET A 377 -56.92 -5.68 20.97
CA MET A 377 -55.99 -4.54 21.00
C MET A 377 -55.79 -4.00 22.42
N ASN A 378 -56.83 -3.90 23.20
CA ASN A 378 -56.72 -3.50 24.59
C ASN A 378 -55.94 -4.50 25.44
N GLU A 379 -56.11 -5.81 25.19
CA GLU A 379 -55.32 -6.87 25.84
C GLU A 379 -53.85 -6.82 25.42
N VAL A 380 -53.57 -6.63 24.17
CA VAL A 380 -52.19 -6.53 23.65
C VAL A 380 -51.46 -5.30 24.19
N LEU A 381 -52.10 -4.14 24.20
CA LEU A 381 -51.57 -2.91 24.78
C LEU A 381 -51.41 -3.00 26.31
N SER A 382 -52.33 -3.69 27.01
CA SER A 382 -52.23 -3.90 28.45
C SER A 382 -51.22 -4.96 28.87
N LEU A 383 -50.97 -5.99 28.03
CA LEU A 383 -49.99 -7.03 28.29
C LEU A 383 -48.56 -6.53 28.16
N LYS A 384 -48.32 -5.50 27.35
CA LYS A 384 -46.98 -4.90 27.21
C LYS A 384 -46.53 -4.07 28.40
N GLN A 385 -47.43 -3.41 29.09
CA GLN A 385 -47.08 -2.78 30.37
C GLN A 385 -46.63 -3.77 31.44
N LYS A 386 -46.76 -5.08 31.20
CA LYS A 386 -46.40 -6.15 32.14
C LYS A 386 -45.23 -7.06 31.70
N ARG A 387 -44.63 -6.89 30.51
CA ARG A 387 -43.57 -7.77 30.03
C ARG A 387 -42.34 -6.98 29.59
N GLU A 388 -41.35 -6.91 30.46
CA GLU A 388 -40.03 -6.37 30.16
C GLU A 388 -39.12 -7.31 29.36
N ASP A 389 -39.51 -8.59 29.07
CA ASP A 389 -38.54 -9.57 28.66
C ASP A 389 -38.75 -10.30 27.32
N ASN A 390 -39.80 -10.05 26.50
CA ASN A 390 -39.88 -10.73 25.18
C ASN A 390 -40.69 -9.94 24.15
N LEU A 391 -40.01 -9.13 23.40
CA LEU A 391 -40.55 -8.16 22.42
C LEU A 391 -40.79 -8.71 21.01
N SER A 392 -40.81 -10.00 20.77
CA SER A 392 -40.69 -10.50 19.39
C SER A 392 -41.94 -11.09 18.73
N LEU A 393 -43.11 -11.05 19.36
CA LEU A 393 -44.20 -11.88 18.81
C LEU A 393 -45.59 -11.25 18.52
N LEU A 394 -45.86 -10.00 18.89
CA LEU A 394 -47.14 -9.38 18.46
C LEU A 394 -46.98 -7.87 18.33
N GLY A 395 -46.73 -7.41 17.12
CA GLY A 395 -46.44 -6.05 16.70
C GLY A 395 -47.55 -5.02 16.89
N LEU A 396 -47.92 -4.71 18.12
CA LEU A 396 -48.84 -3.60 18.44
C LEU A 396 -48.25 -2.71 19.53
N ASP A 397 -46.98 -2.57 19.51
CA ASP A 397 -46.32 -1.59 20.32
C ASP A 397 -46.35 -0.25 19.64
N CYS A 398 -47.00 0.72 20.23
CA CYS A 398 -46.90 2.13 19.84
C CYS A 398 -46.30 2.30 18.43
N LEU A 399 -47.07 1.96 17.39
CA LEU A 399 -46.56 1.88 16.03
C LEU A 399 -46.69 3.22 15.34
N ALA A 400 -45.61 3.72 14.77
CA ALA A 400 -45.71 4.72 13.72
C ALA A 400 -45.77 3.99 12.37
N ILE A 401 -46.86 4.08 11.69
CA ILE A 401 -47.12 3.41 10.43
C ILE A 401 -47.35 4.44 9.35
N GLN A 402 -46.63 4.32 8.26
CA GLN A 402 -46.94 5.11 7.07
C GLN A 402 -48.18 4.53 6.38
N TYR A 403 -49.19 5.36 6.19
CA TYR A 403 -50.37 5.01 5.43
C TYR A 403 -50.29 5.58 4.01
N ASP A 404 -50.32 4.69 3.01
CA ASP A 404 -50.44 5.04 1.61
C ASP A 404 -51.84 4.68 1.11
N ARG A 405 -52.61 5.69 0.80
CA ARG A 405 -53.99 5.58 0.37
C ARG A 405 -54.17 4.88 -0.97
N GLN A 406 -53.18 4.97 -1.86
CA GLN A 406 -53.30 4.43 -3.22
C GLN A 406 -53.00 2.93 -3.32
N SER A 407 -52.02 2.43 -2.58
CA SER A 407 -51.57 1.06 -2.68
C SER A 407 -52.46 0.04 -1.98
N LYS A 408 -53.25 0.43 -0.99
CA LYS A 408 -54.01 -0.47 -0.11
C LYS A 408 -55.50 -0.66 -0.44
N ARG A 409 -56.05 0.12 -1.36
CA ARG A 409 -57.46 -0.06 -1.80
C ARG A 409 -57.77 -1.35 -2.55
N SER A 410 -56.78 -1.99 -3.14
CA SER A 410 -56.99 -3.16 -4.01
C SER A 410 -56.96 -4.51 -3.33
N SER A 411 -56.54 -4.59 -2.05
CA SER A 411 -56.31 -5.86 -1.35
C SER A 411 -57.30 -6.19 -0.21
N LEU A 412 -58.28 -5.31 0.04
CA LEU A 412 -59.23 -5.50 1.12
C LEU A 412 -60.35 -6.47 0.73
N ASN A 413 -60.42 -7.61 1.39
CA ASN A 413 -61.50 -8.55 1.29
C ASN A 413 -62.47 -8.30 2.46
N ALA A 414 -63.55 -7.53 2.18
CA ALA A 414 -64.56 -7.10 3.17
C ALA A 414 -65.21 -8.25 3.94
N ASN A 415 -65.09 -9.48 3.47
CA ASN A 415 -65.71 -10.66 4.08
C ASN A 415 -65.08 -11.14 5.40
N ASN A 416 -63.95 -10.54 5.80
CA ASN A 416 -63.26 -10.95 7.03
C ASN A 416 -63.58 -10.07 8.25
N PHE A 417 -64.47 -9.12 8.12
CA PHE A 417 -64.81 -8.17 9.20
C PHE A 417 -66.22 -8.34 9.71
N ILE A 418 -66.35 -8.56 11.01
CA ILE A 418 -67.65 -8.65 11.69
C ILE A 418 -68.21 -7.23 11.77
N GLY A 419 -69.45 -7.01 11.21
CA GLY A 419 -70.17 -5.72 11.26
C GLY A 419 -69.96 -4.79 10.07
N ILE A 420 -69.15 -5.21 9.04
CA ILE A 420 -69.08 -4.45 7.79
C ILE A 420 -70.12 -5.01 6.78
N ASP A 421 -71.07 -4.23 6.40
CA ASP A 421 -71.98 -4.58 5.30
C ASP A 421 -71.30 -4.37 3.97
N SER A 422 -70.91 -5.49 3.33
CA SER A 422 -70.23 -5.54 2.03
C SER A 422 -70.96 -4.86 0.89
N ASN A 423 -72.24 -4.57 1.07
CA ASN A 423 -73.07 -3.90 0.09
C ASN A 423 -73.21 -2.38 0.34
N ASN A 424 -72.65 -1.88 1.43
CA ASN A 424 -72.74 -0.49 1.77
C ASN A 424 -71.42 0.24 1.55
N ILE A 425 -71.28 0.91 0.42
CA ILE A 425 -70.12 1.70 0.00
C ILE A 425 -69.70 2.82 0.99
N LYS A 426 -70.51 3.02 2.06
CA LYS A 426 -70.26 4.06 3.05
C LYS A 426 -69.31 3.66 4.19
N ASP A 427 -69.08 2.38 4.40
CA ASP A 427 -68.16 1.94 5.43
C ASP A 427 -66.72 2.14 4.94
N LYS A 428 -66.10 3.23 5.35
CA LYS A 428 -64.69 3.55 5.05
C LYS A 428 -63.83 2.78 6.01
N LEU A 429 -62.86 2.06 5.45
CA LEU A 429 -61.88 1.27 6.17
C LEU A 429 -60.49 1.75 5.83
N LEU A 430 -59.67 2.05 6.83
CA LEU A 430 -58.28 2.43 6.68
C LEU A 430 -57.40 1.31 7.27
N PRO A 431 -56.70 0.53 6.46
CA PRO A 431 -55.74 -0.44 6.96
C PRO A 431 -54.51 0.29 7.50
N LEU A 432 -54.20 0.10 8.77
CA LEU A 432 -53.04 0.74 9.43
C LEU A 432 -51.81 -0.18 9.36
N SER A 433 -52.00 -1.49 9.56
CA SER A 433 -50.95 -2.51 9.51
C SER A 433 -51.56 -3.84 9.11
N GLU A 434 -50.73 -4.91 8.94
CA GLU A 434 -51.22 -6.29 8.79
C GLU A 434 -52.11 -6.64 9.99
N GLY A 435 -53.41 -6.78 9.73
CA GLY A 435 -54.40 -7.15 10.74
C GLY A 435 -54.95 -6.04 11.61
N ILE A 436 -54.51 -4.78 11.44
CA ILE A 436 -55.04 -3.63 12.20
C ILE A 436 -55.74 -2.65 11.27
N TYR A 437 -56.92 -2.28 11.64
CA TYR A 437 -57.75 -1.41 10.83
C TYR A 437 -58.38 -0.32 11.66
N LEU A 438 -58.52 0.86 11.08
CA LEU A 438 -59.40 1.91 11.57
C LEU A 438 -60.67 1.87 10.72
N HIS A 439 -61.85 1.69 11.34
CA HIS A 439 -63.09 1.64 10.61
C HIS A 439 -64.23 2.32 11.33
N SER A 440 -65.30 2.67 10.57
CA SER A 440 -66.47 3.32 11.10
C SER A 440 -67.47 2.33 11.65
N VAL A 441 -68.14 2.75 12.73
CA VAL A 441 -69.31 2.08 13.31
C VAL A 441 -70.44 3.05 13.43
N SER A 442 -71.67 2.55 13.43
CA SER A 442 -72.84 3.39 13.56
C SER A 442 -72.98 4.02 14.96
N ILE A 443 -72.55 3.30 15.97
CA ILE A 443 -72.55 3.73 17.37
C ILE A 443 -71.27 3.20 18.02
N LEU A 444 -70.59 4.05 18.78
CA LEU A 444 -69.44 3.62 19.61
C LEU A 444 -70.02 2.91 20.87
N ASP A 445 -70.07 1.56 20.80
CA ASP A 445 -70.47 0.69 21.90
C ASP A 445 -69.49 -0.46 21.99
N ASP A 446 -68.96 -0.72 23.16
CA ASP A 446 -67.89 -1.72 23.43
C ASP A 446 -68.43 -3.17 23.37
N ARG A 447 -69.67 -3.41 23.16
CA ARG A 447 -70.30 -4.75 23.18
C ARG A 447 -70.19 -5.53 21.86
N GLU A 448 -69.94 -4.90 20.73
CA GLU A 448 -69.92 -5.53 19.40
C GLU A 448 -68.73 -5.07 18.55
N LEU A 449 -67.55 -4.86 19.17
CA LEU A 449 -66.34 -4.40 18.46
C LEU A 449 -65.55 -5.56 17.90
N SER A 450 -65.11 -5.45 16.65
CA SER A 450 -64.16 -6.40 16.05
C SER A 450 -62.80 -6.29 16.74
N THR A 451 -62.14 -7.45 16.91
CA THR A 451 -61.05 -7.63 17.84
C THR A 451 -59.81 -6.80 17.53
N ASN A 452 -59.44 -6.65 16.25
CA ASN A 452 -58.22 -6.01 15.80
C ASN A 452 -58.48 -4.65 15.11
N CYS A 453 -59.46 -3.90 15.56
CA CYS A 453 -59.85 -2.64 14.92
C CYS A 453 -59.87 -1.49 15.91
N ILE A 454 -59.60 -0.33 15.39
CA ILE A 454 -59.87 0.95 16.03
C ILE A 454 -61.18 1.49 15.43
N HIS A 455 -62.16 1.77 16.27
CA HIS A 455 -63.49 2.14 15.86
C HIS A 455 -63.70 3.62 16.10
N ILE A 456 -64.27 4.31 15.10
CA ILE A 456 -64.75 5.69 15.19
C ILE A 456 -66.16 5.78 14.60
N THR A 457 -66.90 6.84 14.88
CA THR A 457 -68.22 7.02 14.28
C THR A 457 -68.15 7.28 12.79
N GLN A 458 -69.19 6.97 12.03
CA GLN A 458 -69.26 7.21 10.58
C GLN A 458 -68.99 8.69 10.22
N ASN A 459 -69.55 9.63 10.98
CA ASN A 459 -69.27 11.04 10.75
C ASN A 459 -67.78 11.42 10.95
N ASN A 460 -67.17 10.86 12.00
CA ASN A 460 -65.72 11.05 12.27
C ASN A 460 -64.85 10.43 11.19
N MET A 461 -65.19 9.26 10.68
CA MET A 461 -64.47 8.61 9.56
C MET A 461 -64.57 9.46 8.29
N ASP A 462 -65.71 10.06 7.99
CA ASP A 462 -65.84 10.92 6.82
C ASP A 462 -64.97 12.17 6.95
N ILE A 463 -64.94 12.81 8.10
CA ILE A 463 -64.06 13.95 8.38
C ILE A 463 -62.61 13.55 8.24
N LEU A 464 -62.19 12.45 8.87
CA LEU A 464 -60.81 11.96 8.84
C LEU A 464 -60.39 11.63 7.40
N TYR A 465 -61.23 10.88 6.69
CA TYR A 465 -60.95 10.43 5.33
C TYR A 465 -60.81 11.59 4.33
N ASP A 466 -61.58 12.64 4.49
CA ASP A 466 -61.55 13.80 3.61
C ASP A 466 -60.40 14.78 3.96
N THR A 467 -59.89 14.72 5.19
CA THR A 467 -58.87 15.65 5.68
C THR A 467 -57.45 15.13 5.60
N LEU A 468 -57.25 13.80 5.73
CA LEU A 468 -55.93 13.22 5.73
C LEU A 468 -55.27 13.30 4.36
N PRO A 469 -53.97 13.64 4.29
CA PRO A 469 -53.16 13.53 3.09
C PRO A 469 -53.02 12.06 2.65
N ASP A 470 -52.55 11.84 1.42
CA ASP A 470 -52.38 10.49 0.86
C ASP A 470 -51.33 9.68 1.63
N ASP A 471 -50.29 10.34 2.16
CA ASP A 471 -49.25 9.76 2.99
C ASP A 471 -49.26 10.39 4.38
N ILE A 472 -49.48 9.59 5.40
CA ILE A 472 -49.51 10.06 6.79
C ILE A 472 -49.09 8.95 7.76
N PHE A 473 -48.49 9.33 8.86
CA PHE A 473 -48.17 8.42 9.95
C PHE A 473 -49.31 8.33 10.98
N PHE A 474 -49.54 7.12 11.48
CA PHE A 474 -50.35 6.83 12.63
C PHE A 474 -49.46 6.41 13.78
N VAL A 475 -49.57 7.08 14.92
CA VAL A 475 -48.87 6.77 16.15
C VAL A 475 -49.89 6.32 17.18
N CYS A 476 -49.82 5.05 17.59
CA CYS A 476 -50.75 4.48 18.57
C CYS A 476 -49.97 4.16 19.88
N TYR A 477 -50.50 4.55 21.02
CA TYR A 477 -49.91 4.28 22.34
C TYR A 477 -50.97 4.09 23.42
#